data_fe196e0e976128d70c3003f409653684
#
_entry.id   fe196e0e976128d70c3003f409653684
#
_cell.length_a   1.000
_cell.length_b   1.000
_cell.length_c   1.000
_cell.angle_alpha   90.00
_cell.angle_beta   90.00
_cell.angle_gamma   90.00
#
_symmetry.space_group_name_H-M   'P 1'
#
loop_
_entity.id
_entity.type
_entity.pdbx_description
1 polymer ?
#
loop_
_entity_poly.entity_id
_entity_poly.type
_entity_poly.pdbx_seq_one_letter_code
_entity_poly.pdbx_strand_id
1 'polypeptide(L)'
;MRRSVVSRPDGPRVALIVDHPQRDLAGLTLTAVELCQHGFTCHFVPLNLQDRELFALAPDFVVVNFLRRGPEPLALGLVEAGIGLGLLDTEGIVWAEYKDYTDLLWEEAGLRGAVECLCLWGEKLGQHLAQQGLFAADRMRVTGCPRFDFYAPQWRAVLAQPVDRGDRCILLNTQYSMTNPRFTTVERHIQDFRSHFGWSEESIRTKMEIERAAVGATIALAEDLARDFPAVPLVIRPHPHESPEPYQRALADRPNVSFSLGGPVQPDIFRAAVVIQRNCTTSVEAGLAGVPTLSPDWIPSWFRMELAERVSLPTQTYPELRSVVADIFDGGAPAQVPVRRELDQVIRDWFCANDGCSHRRVTQALLPVLRGRPGPQLDRCYRGLHGLLGPTAWDRVTLGRRLRHVLGLPVEFSFGRLRTVAPSYWSTTDKRFDATAVTALATRIQQARLAQGHSTLPVSVDQARDRGAYHFGYCGHAVTMSPAS
;
A
#
# COMPACT_ATOMS: atom_id res chain seq x y z
N MET A 1 -40.65 -5.90 -17.33
CA MET A 1 -39.97 -4.98 -18.27
C MET A 1 -38.48 -5.29 -18.23
N ARG A 2 -37.94 -5.91 -19.29
CA ARG A 2 -36.50 -6.11 -19.43
C ARG A 2 -35.87 -4.74 -19.72
N ARG A 3 -35.10 -4.18 -18.80
CA ARG A 3 -34.29 -3.00 -19.06
C ARG A 3 -33.23 -3.39 -20.10
N SER A 4 -33.30 -2.81 -21.28
CA SER A 4 -32.27 -2.92 -22.31
C SER A 4 -30.94 -2.50 -21.67
N VAL A 5 -29.95 -3.40 -21.71
CA VAL A 5 -28.58 -3.08 -21.40
C VAL A 5 -28.11 -2.13 -22.50
N VAL A 6 -28.09 -0.85 -22.19
CA VAL A 6 -27.48 0.15 -23.08
C VAL A 6 -25.99 -0.17 -23.12
N SER A 7 -25.48 -0.60 -24.27
CA SER A 7 -24.04 -0.76 -24.47
C SER A 7 -23.36 0.59 -24.20
N ARG A 8 -22.50 0.63 -23.17
CA ARG A 8 -21.74 1.83 -22.83
C ARG A 8 -20.53 1.92 -23.71
N PRO A 9 -20.24 3.09 -24.31
CA PRO A 9 -19.03 3.27 -25.10
C PRO A 9 -17.74 3.09 -24.29
N ASP A 10 -17.82 3.29 -22.97
CA ASP A 10 -16.64 3.29 -22.06
C ASP A 10 -16.66 2.06 -21.13
N GLY A 11 -16.81 0.88 -21.47
CA GLY A 11 -16.73 -0.32 -20.62
C GLY A 11 -17.10 -0.17 -19.12
N PRO A 12 -17.13 -1.25 -18.33
CA PRO A 12 -17.35 -1.14 -16.87
C PRO A 12 -16.15 -0.45 -16.18
N ARG A 13 -16.44 0.33 -15.14
CA ARG A 13 -15.48 1.16 -14.39
C ARG A 13 -15.20 0.58 -13.01
N VAL A 14 -13.93 0.38 -12.69
CA VAL A 14 -13.46 -0.15 -11.40
C VAL A 14 -12.60 0.89 -10.71
N ALA A 15 -12.93 1.26 -9.48
CA ALA A 15 -12.06 2.11 -8.67
C ALA A 15 -11.17 1.24 -7.77
N LEU A 16 -9.88 1.57 -7.73
CA LEU A 16 -8.84 0.95 -6.91
C LEU A 16 -8.36 1.99 -5.90
N ILE A 17 -8.51 1.71 -4.61
CA ILE A 17 -8.09 2.64 -3.56
C ILE A 17 -6.59 2.52 -3.34
N VAL A 18 -5.88 3.65 -3.47
CA VAL A 18 -4.44 3.76 -3.23
C VAL A 18 -4.23 4.35 -1.83
N ASP A 19 -3.79 3.53 -0.88
CA ASP A 19 -3.48 4.00 0.47
C ASP A 19 -2.12 4.71 0.50
N HIS A 20 -1.06 4.02 0.08
CA HIS A 20 0.27 4.62 0.00
C HIS A 20 0.90 4.36 -1.38
N PRO A 21 1.11 5.40 -2.21
CA PRO A 21 1.58 5.21 -3.58
C PRO A 21 2.93 4.49 -3.68
N GLN A 22 3.85 4.72 -2.76
CA GLN A 22 5.15 4.05 -2.73
C GLN A 22 5.03 2.54 -2.48
N ARG A 23 3.98 2.10 -1.77
CA ARG A 23 3.74 0.70 -1.45
C ARG A 23 2.79 0.03 -2.45
N ASP A 24 1.70 0.70 -2.80
CA ASP A 24 0.55 0.05 -3.42
C ASP A 24 0.42 0.34 -4.93
N LEU A 25 0.87 1.53 -5.38
CA LEU A 25 0.58 2.01 -6.74
C LEU A 25 1.09 1.06 -7.83
N ALA A 26 2.28 0.50 -7.67
CA ALA A 26 2.85 -0.41 -8.66
C ALA A 26 2.01 -1.69 -8.82
N GLY A 27 1.63 -2.34 -7.70
CA GLY A 27 0.80 -3.54 -7.71
C GLY A 27 -0.62 -3.29 -8.25
N LEU A 28 -1.20 -2.15 -7.89
CA LEU A 28 -2.50 -1.74 -8.41
C LEU A 28 -2.42 -1.39 -9.91
N THR A 29 -1.33 -0.78 -10.38
CA THR A 29 -1.11 -0.50 -11.80
C THR A 29 -0.98 -1.82 -12.59
N LEU A 30 -0.27 -2.80 -12.06
CA LEU A 30 -0.16 -4.11 -12.70
C LEU A 30 -1.54 -4.79 -12.82
N THR A 31 -2.36 -4.72 -11.76
CA THR A 31 -3.74 -5.22 -11.75
C THR A 31 -4.63 -4.45 -12.74
N ALA A 32 -4.51 -3.12 -12.79
CA ALA A 32 -5.27 -2.28 -13.71
C ALA A 32 -4.92 -2.57 -15.17
N VAL A 33 -3.64 -2.74 -15.50
CA VAL A 33 -3.23 -3.17 -16.86
C VAL A 33 -3.88 -4.50 -17.22
N GLU A 34 -3.93 -5.48 -16.30
CA GLU A 34 -4.60 -6.76 -16.54
C GLU A 34 -6.12 -6.59 -16.72
N LEU A 35 -6.79 -5.77 -15.88
CA LEU A 35 -8.22 -5.46 -16.04
C LEU A 35 -8.51 -4.76 -17.38
N CYS A 36 -7.65 -3.86 -17.83
CA CYS A 36 -7.77 -3.20 -19.12
C CYS A 36 -7.70 -4.20 -20.29
N GLN A 37 -6.92 -5.30 -20.18
CA GLN A 37 -6.93 -6.37 -21.19
C GLN A 37 -8.30 -7.06 -21.31
N HIS A 38 -9.15 -6.94 -20.28
CA HIS A 38 -10.54 -7.44 -20.26
C HIS A 38 -11.58 -6.37 -20.58
N GLY A 39 -11.17 -5.17 -21.02
CA GLY A 39 -12.06 -4.07 -21.44
C GLY A 39 -12.58 -3.20 -20.29
N PHE A 40 -11.98 -3.26 -19.10
CA PHE A 40 -12.37 -2.42 -17.96
C PHE A 40 -11.60 -1.11 -17.94
N THR A 41 -12.26 -0.04 -17.52
CA THR A 41 -11.62 1.23 -17.16
C THR A 41 -11.33 1.23 -15.64
N CYS A 42 -10.11 1.55 -15.26
CA CYS A 42 -9.66 1.58 -13.87
C CYS A 42 -9.42 3.00 -13.39
N HIS A 43 -9.88 3.33 -12.19
CA HIS A 43 -9.63 4.60 -11.52
C HIS A 43 -8.77 4.36 -10.29
N PHE A 44 -7.61 4.99 -10.20
CA PHE A 44 -6.78 5.02 -9.00
C PHE A 44 -7.26 6.19 -8.13
N VAL A 45 -7.75 5.90 -6.95
CA VAL A 45 -8.35 6.90 -6.05
C VAL A 45 -7.52 6.99 -4.77
N PRO A 46 -6.98 8.18 -4.44
CA PRO A 46 -6.27 8.37 -3.17
C PRO A 46 -7.18 8.11 -1.97
N LEU A 47 -6.74 7.30 -1.02
CA LEU A 47 -7.51 6.95 0.18
C LEU A 47 -8.09 8.18 0.89
N ASN A 48 -7.31 9.24 1.02
CA ASN A 48 -7.70 10.45 1.76
C ASN A 48 -8.76 11.31 1.05
N LEU A 49 -9.10 10.99 -0.20
CA LEU A 49 -10.10 11.70 -0.99
C LEU A 49 -11.21 10.78 -1.50
N GLN A 50 -11.20 9.51 -1.10
CA GLN A 50 -12.14 8.50 -1.57
C GLN A 50 -13.60 8.88 -1.33
N ASP A 51 -13.89 9.56 -0.22
CA ASP A 51 -15.23 9.99 0.19
C ASP A 51 -15.92 10.85 -0.88
N ARG A 52 -15.19 11.74 -1.53
CA ARG A 52 -15.74 12.63 -2.57
C ARG A 52 -15.50 12.10 -3.98
N GLU A 53 -14.29 11.59 -4.26
CA GLU A 53 -13.95 11.19 -5.61
C GLU A 53 -14.72 9.96 -6.08
N LEU A 54 -15.02 9.00 -5.19
CA LEU A 54 -15.81 7.82 -5.55
C LEU A 54 -17.24 8.18 -5.99
N PHE A 55 -17.91 9.09 -5.29
CA PHE A 55 -19.24 9.51 -5.70
C PHE A 55 -19.23 10.35 -6.98
N ALA A 56 -18.20 11.16 -7.21
CA ALA A 56 -18.05 11.94 -8.43
C ALA A 56 -17.70 11.06 -9.64
N LEU A 57 -16.81 10.09 -9.47
CA LEU A 57 -16.44 9.09 -10.49
C LEU A 57 -17.59 8.15 -10.82
N ALA A 58 -18.43 7.85 -9.83
CA ALA A 58 -19.51 6.87 -9.91
C ALA A 58 -19.08 5.56 -10.62
N PRO A 59 -18.08 4.84 -10.11
CA PRO A 59 -17.63 3.59 -10.69
C PRO A 59 -18.71 2.50 -10.57
N ASP A 60 -18.59 1.43 -11.31
CA ASP A 60 -19.49 0.29 -11.18
C ASP A 60 -19.10 -0.59 -9.97
N PHE A 61 -17.82 -0.56 -9.59
CA PHE A 61 -17.26 -1.37 -8.52
C PHE A 61 -16.07 -0.65 -7.85
N VAL A 62 -15.92 -0.83 -6.55
CA VAL A 62 -14.78 -0.31 -5.79
C VAL A 62 -14.05 -1.47 -5.14
N VAL A 63 -12.74 -1.55 -5.36
CA VAL A 63 -11.84 -2.42 -4.62
C VAL A 63 -11.23 -1.59 -3.49
N VAL A 64 -11.73 -1.81 -2.27
CA VAL A 64 -11.23 -1.14 -1.06
C VAL A 64 -9.94 -1.80 -0.59
N ASN A 65 -9.14 -1.03 0.12
CA ASN A 65 -7.82 -1.45 0.63
C ASN A 65 -7.86 -2.08 2.03
N PHE A 66 -8.97 -1.93 2.75
CA PHE A 66 -9.27 -2.58 4.04
C PHE A 66 -10.74 -2.41 4.42
N LEU A 67 -11.21 -3.23 5.37
CA LEU A 67 -12.57 -3.17 5.92
C LEU A 67 -12.56 -2.70 7.38
N ARG A 68 -11.69 -1.74 7.71
CA ARG A 68 -11.56 -1.22 9.08
C ARG A 68 -12.65 -0.22 9.40
N ARG A 69 -12.95 -0.09 10.70
CA ARG A 69 -13.90 0.89 11.22
C ARG A 69 -13.54 2.32 10.80
N GLY A 70 -14.55 3.13 10.62
CA GLY A 70 -14.42 4.54 10.24
C GLY A 70 -15.06 4.89 8.89
N PRO A 71 -14.73 4.22 7.76
CA PRO A 71 -15.35 4.50 6.48
C PRO A 71 -16.69 3.79 6.23
N GLU A 72 -17.33 3.17 7.23
CA GLU A 72 -18.64 2.50 7.09
C GLU A 72 -19.70 3.41 6.46
N PRO A 73 -19.86 4.70 6.84
CA PRO A 73 -20.86 5.56 6.20
C PRO A 73 -20.62 5.76 4.70
N LEU A 74 -19.35 5.82 4.27
CA LEU A 74 -18.99 5.87 2.86
C LEU A 74 -19.38 4.57 2.17
N ALA A 75 -19.02 3.42 2.74
CA ALA A 75 -19.30 2.11 2.17
C ALA A 75 -20.82 1.87 2.03
N LEU A 76 -21.62 2.23 3.05
CA LEU A 76 -23.08 2.19 2.99
C LEU A 76 -23.62 3.04 1.84
N GLY A 77 -23.17 4.29 1.72
CA GLY A 77 -23.58 5.18 0.64
C GLY A 77 -23.23 4.65 -0.77
N LEU A 78 -22.09 3.99 -0.92
CA LEU A 78 -21.70 3.35 -2.17
C LEU A 78 -22.61 2.16 -2.50
N VAL A 79 -22.90 1.30 -1.53
CA VAL A 79 -23.85 0.17 -1.69
C VAL A 79 -25.25 0.66 -2.05
N GLU A 80 -25.74 1.69 -1.36
CA GLU A 80 -27.04 2.32 -1.66
C GLU A 80 -27.08 2.92 -3.08
N ALA A 81 -25.96 3.44 -3.57
CA ALA A 81 -25.84 3.91 -4.94
C ALA A 81 -25.76 2.78 -5.99
N GLY A 82 -25.73 1.51 -5.56
CA GLY A 82 -25.61 0.35 -6.43
C GLY A 82 -24.18 0.09 -6.90
N ILE A 83 -23.19 0.67 -6.23
CA ILE A 83 -21.77 0.42 -6.49
C ILE A 83 -21.36 -0.84 -5.72
N GLY A 84 -20.72 -1.80 -6.42
CA GLY A 84 -20.24 -3.02 -5.77
C GLY A 84 -18.96 -2.80 -4.98
N LEU A 85 -18.74 -3.67 -3.99
CA LEU A 85 -17.56 -3.62 -3.13
C LEU A 85 -16.78 -4.92 -3.20
N GLY A 86 -15.45 -4.80 -3.34
CA GLY A 86 -14.49 -5.88 -3.15
C GLY A 86 -13.35 -5.42 -2.25
N LEU A 87 -12.58 -6.36 -1.72
CA LEU A 87 -11.42 -6.11 -0.87
C LEU A 87 -10.15 -6.63 -1.56
N LEU A 88 -9.11 -5.81 -1.60
CA LEU A 88 -7.72 -6.23 -1.75
C LEU A 88 -6.92 -5.57 -0.62
N ASP A 89 -6.72 -6.30 0.48
CA ASP A 89 -6.11 -5.74 1.68
C ASP A 89 -4.66 -5.30 1.42
N THR A 90 -4.29 -4.14 1.94
CA THR A 90 -2.93 -3.60 1.80
C THR A 90 -2.00 -3.99 2.95
N GLU A 91 -2.55 -4.56 4.03
CA GLU A 91 -1.84 -4.92 5.27
C GLU A 91 -2.21 -6.32 5.78
N GLY A 92 -2.24 -7.31 4.89
CA GLY A 92 -2.70 -8.66 5.18
C GLY A 92 -1.83 -9.48 6.16
N ILE A 93 -0.65 -8.98 6.56
CA ILE A 93 0.30 -9.73 7.42
C ILE A 93 0.86 -8.92 8.59
N VAL A 94 0.43 -7.69 8.80
CA VAL A 94 0.99 -6.83 9.88
C VAL A 94 0.44 -7.15 11.26
N TRP A 95 -0.47 -8.10 11.36
CA TRP A 95 -1.20 -8.42 12.59
C TRP A 95 -0.45 -9.47 13.41
N ALA A 96 -0.22 -9.17 14.69
CA ALA A 96 0.40 -10.12 15.63
C ALA A 96 -0.52 -11.33 15.85
N GLU A 97 -1.83 -11.08 15.94
CA GLU A 97 -2.87 -12.09 16.07
C GLU A 97 -4.02 -11.81 15.10
N TYR A 98 -4.71 -12.84 14.62
CA TYR A 98 -5.90 -12.68 13.76
C TYR A 98 -7.04 -11.94 14.46
N LYS A 99 -7.09 -12.03 15.78
CA LYS A 99 -8.05 -11.28 16.57
C LYS A 99 -7.91 -9.79 16.37
N ASP A 100 -6.68 -9.28 16.31
CA ASP A 100 -6.43 -7.84 16.07
C ASP A 100 -6.98 -7.40 14.71
N TYR A 101 -6.88 -8.26 13.70
CA TYR A 101 -7.49 -8.01 12.39
C TYR A 101 -9.01 -7.97 12.47
N THR A 102 -9.62 -8.96 13.12
CA THR A 102 -11.08 -9.10 13.17
C THR A 102 -11.74 -8.04 14.06
N ASP A 103 -11.08 -7.63 15.13
CA ASP A 103 -11.58 -6.58 16.05
C ASP A 103 -11.67 -5.19 15.37
N LEU A 104 -10.94 -4.99 14.29
CA LEU A 104 -10.95 -3.74 13.51
C LEU A 104 -11.90 -3.76 12.33
N LEU A 105 -12.50 -4.90 11.98
CA LEU A 105 -13.45 -4.98 10.87
C LEU A 105 -14.70 -4.15 11.13
N TRP A 106 -15.38 -3.77 10.06
CA TRP A 106 -16.70 -3.15 10.10
C TRP A 106 -17.63 -3.93 11.04
N GLU A 107 -18.29 -3.23 11.94
CA GLU A 107 -19.17 -3.87 12.93
C GLU A 107 -20.47 -4.39 12.32
N GLU A 108 -20.99 -3.68 11.30
CA GLU A 108 -22.28 -4.01 10.70
C GLU A 108 -22.17 -5.24 9.80
N ALA A 109 -22.85 -6.32 10.21
CA ALA A 109 -22.85 -7.59 9.46
C ALA A 109 -23.45 -7.44 8.05
N GLY A 110 -24.47 -6.58 7.88
CA GLY A 110 -25.10 -6.30 6.60
C GLY A 110 -24.10 -5.67 5.63
N LEU A 111 -23.26 -4.75 6.11
CA LEU A 111 -22.23 -4.10 5.30
C LEU A 111 -21.12 -5.09 4.93
N ARG A 112 -20.66 -5.93 5.87
CA ARG A 112 -19.74 -7.03 5.55
C ARG A 112 -20.35 -7.98 4.50
N GLY A 113 -21.64 -8.27 4.62
CA GLY A 113 -22.41 -9.05 3.64
C GLY A 113 -22.55 -8.40 2.26
N ALA A 114 -22.31 -7.10 2.12
CA ALA A 114 -22.32 -6.41 0.83
C ALA A 114 -20.97 -6.53 0.07
N VAL A 115 -19.89 -6.97 0.73
CA VAL A 115 -18.61 -7.22 0.06
C VAL A 115 -18.72 -8.49 -0.79
N GLU A 116 -18.56 -8.34 -2.10
CA GLU A 116 -18.84 -9.37 -3.08
C GLU A 116 -17.64 -10.27 -3.39
N CYS A 117 -16.41 -9.75 -3.19
CA CYS A 117 -15.17 -10.48 -3.42
C CYS A 117 -14.09 -10.02 -2.45
N LEU A 118 -13.51 -10.95 -1.70
CA LEU A 118 -12.37 -10.72 -0.83
C LEU A 118 -11.14 -11.39 -1.43
N CYS A 119 -10.18 -10.58 -1.91
CA CYS A 119 -8.89 -11.04 -2.39
C CYS A 119 -7.91 -11.14 -1.23
N LEU A 120 -7.69 -12.34 -0.73
CA LEU A 120 -6.84 -12.62 0.42
C LEU A 120 -5.42 -12.93 -0.03
N TRP A 121 -4.43 -12.49 0.75
CA TRP A 121 -3.03 -12.75 0.43
C TRP A 121 -2.68 -14.23 0.53
N GLY A 122 -3.13 -14.91 1.58
CA GLY A 122 -2.85 -16.32 1.85
C GLY A 122 -4.03 -17.04 2.47
N GLU A 123 -3.88 -18.34 2.66
CA GLU A 123 -4.95 -19.21 3.14
C GLU A 123 -5.30 -19.00 4.60
N LYS A 124 -4.30 -18.71 5.46
CA LYS A 124 -4.51 -18.65 6.92
C LYS A 124 -5.53 -17.61 7.33
N LEU A 125 -5.48 -16.41 6.75
CA LEU A 125 -6.47 -15.38 7.05
C LEU A 125 -7.86 -15.82 6.59
N GLY A 126 -7.98 -16.42 5.41
CA GLY A 126 -9.26 -16.94 4.89
C GLY A 126 -9.86 -18.02 5.79
N GLN A 127 -9.04 -18.96 6.25
CA GLN A 127 -9.45 -20.00 7.19
C GLN A 127 -9.97 -19.39 8.51
N HIS A 128 -9.27 -18.40 9.05
CA HIS A 128 -9.71 -17.71 10.27
C HIS A 128 -11.04 -16.99 10.07
N LEU A 129 -11.19 -16.21 8.99
CA LEU A 129 -12.43 -15.48 8.70
C LEU A 129 -13.62 -16.43 8.48
N ALA A 130 -13.39 -17.59 7.85
CA ALA A 130 -14.41 -18.63 7.66
C ALA A 130 -14.82 -19.26 9.00
N GLN A 131 -13.85 -19.60 9.86
CA GLN A 131 -14.11 -20.19 11.18
C GLN A 131 -14.92 -19.25 12.07
N GLN A 132 -14.72 -17.95 11.95
CA GLN A 132 -15.49 -16.93 12.68
C GLN A 132 -16.86 -16.62 12.04
N GLY A 133 -17.17 -17.18 10.87
CA GLY A 133 -18.43 -16.91 10.16
C GLY A 133 -18.59 -15.46 9.69
N LEU A 134 -17.48 -14.71 9.54
CA LEU A 134 -17.51 -13.27 9.22
C LEU A 134 -17.86 -13.00 7.76
N PHE A 135 -17.47 -13.91 6.86
CA PHE A 135 -17.73 -13.81 5.42
C PHE A 135 -18.11 -15.18 4.85
N ALA A 136 -18.94 -15.18 3.81
CA ALA A 136 -19.28 -16.38 3.10
C ALA A 136 -18.07 -16.92 2.32
N ALA A 137 -17.84 -18.24 2.38
CA ALA A 137 -16.67 -18.88 1.77
C ALA A 137 -16.57 -18.67 0.25
N ASP A 138 -17.73 -18.59 -0.42
CA ASP A 138 -17.83 -18.36 -1.87
C ASP A 138 -17.41 -16.95 -2.30
N ARG A 139 -17.24 -16.02 -1.36
CA ARG A 139 -16.74 -14.66 -1.61
C ARG A 139 -15.25 -14.50 -1.35
N MET A 140 -14.63 -15.43 -0.66
CA MET A 140 -13.21 -15.39 -0.34
C MET A 140 -12.39 -16.08 -1.43
N ARG A 141 -11.34 -15.43 -1.90
CA ARG A 141 -10.40 -15.93 -2.91
C ARG A 141 -8.97 -15.71 -2.43
N VAL A 142 -8.19 -16.75 -2.37
CA VAL A 142 -6.75 -16.66 -2.09
C VAL A 142 -6.05 -16.27 -3.39
N THR A 143 -5.56 -15.04 -3.46
CA THR A 143 -5.01 -14.44 -4.67
C THR A 143 -3.53 -14.09 -4.56
N GLY A 144 -3.01 -13.95 -3.36
CA GLY A 144 -1.79 -13.21 -3.12
C GLY A 144 -2.04 -11.70 -3.22
N CYS A 145 -0.98 -10.93 -3.12
CA CYS A 145 -1.04 -9.47 -3.25
C CYS A 145 -0.16 -9.00 -4.42
N PRO A 146 -0.70 -8.25 -5.39
CA PRO A 146 0.00 -7.84 -6.61
C PRO A 146 1.29 -7.03 -6.38
N ARG A 147 1.44 -6.35 -5.24
CA ARG A 147 2.67 -5.62 -4.94
C ARG A 147 3.89 -6.54 -4.80
N PHE A 148 3.68 -7.80 -4.44
CA PHE A 148 4.76 -8.79 -4.31
C PHE A 148 5.10 -9.48 -5.62
N ASP A 149 4.31 -9.32 -6.66
CA ASP A 149 4.61 -9.88 -7.98
C ASP A 149 5.95 -9.37 -8.54
N PHE A 150 6.37 -8.16 -8.14
CA PHE A 150 7.64 -7.57 -8.58
C PHE A 150 8.90 -8.25 -8.01
N TYR A 151 8.75 -9.15 -7.03
CA TYR A 151 9.87 -9.99 -6.56
C TYR A 151 10.12 -11.20 -7.46
N ALA A 152 9.15 -11.58 -8.28
CA ALA A 152 9.33 -12.62 -9.27
C ALA A 152 10.19 -12.13 -10.45
N PRO A 153 11.07 -12.99 -11.01
CA PRO A 153 12.06 -12.58 -12.01
C PRO A 153 11.48 -11.82 -13.21
N GLN A 154 10.30 -12.23 -13.69
CA GLN A 154 9.67 -11.63 -14.87
C GLN A 154 9.20 -10.19 -14.68
N TRP A 155 9.02 -9.73 -13.45
CA TRP A 155 8.58 -8.37 -13.14
C TRP A 155 9.64 -7.50 -12.49
N ARG A 156 10.74 -8.10 -12.04
CA ARG A 156 11.79 -7.39 -11.28
C ARG A 156 12.30 -6.14 -12.00
N ALA A 157 12.50 -6.22 -13.32
CA ALA A 157 13.00 -5.12 -14.13
C ALA A 157 12.07 -3.89 -14.17
N VAL A 158 10.78 -4.04 -13.83
CA VAL A 158 9.82 -2.93 -13.80
C VAL A 158 10.19 -1.92 -12.70
N LEU A 159 10.70 -2.40 -11.56
CA LEU A 159 11.04 -1.55 -10.41
C LEU A 159 12.56 -1.52 -10.13
N ALA A 160 13.32 -2.52 -10.59
CA ALA A 160 14.76 -2.51 -10.42
C ALA A 160 15.42 -1.35 -11.19
N GLN A 161 16.41 -0.74 -10.57
CA GLN A 161 17.34 0.12 -11.27
C GLN A 161 18.52 -0.72 -11.78
N PRO A 162 19.18 -0.34 -12.87
CA PRO A 162 20.43 -0.97 -13.27
C PRO A 162 21.43 -0.90 -12.11
N VAL A 163 21.95 -2.04 -11.69
CA VAL A 163 22.93 -2.14 -10.60
C VAL A 163 24.14 -2.90 -11.10
N ASP A 164 25.31 -2.29 -11.03
CA ASP A 164 26.55 -2.99 -11.25
C ASP A 164 26.87 -3.91 -10.06
N ARG A 165 27.57 -5.02 -10.30
CA ARG A 165 27.91 -5.98 -9.22
C ARG A 165 28.70 -5.35 -8.07
N GLY A 166 29.44 -4.26 -8.33
CA GLY A 166 30.19 -3.51 -7.32
C GLY A 166 29.34 -2.60 -6.42
N ASP A 167 28.05 -2.40 -6.77
CA ASP A 167 27.15 -1.50 -6.04
C ASP A 167 26.27 -2.19 -5.00
N ARG A 168 26.52 -3.47 -4.69
CA ARG A 168 25.77 -4.19 -3.66
C ARG A 168 25.99 -3.55 -2.29
N CYS A 169 24.91 -3.38 -1.53
CA CYS A 169 24.93 -2.66 -0.27
C CYS A 169 24.44 -3.51 0.91
N ILE A 170 24.75 -3.05 2.11
CA ILE A 170 24.01 -3.41 3.32
C ILE A 170 22.80 -2.49 3.39
N LEU A 171 21.59 -3.03 3.45
CA LEU A 171 20.35 -2.25 3.65
C LEU A 171 19.90 -2.39 5.10
N LEU A 172 19.90 -1.29 5.84
CA LEU A 172 19.40 -1.22 7.22
C LEU A 172 18.05 -0.51 7.26
N ASN A 173 16.99 -1.26 7.51
CA ASN A 173 15.63 -0.74 7.63
C ASN A 173 15.26 -0.48 9.10
N THR A 174 14.64 0.67 9.35
CA THR A 174 14.16 1.04 10.69
C THR A 174 12.64 1.27 10.70
N GLN A 175 12.02 1.32 11.90
CA GLN A 175 10.57 1.48 12.04
C GLN A 175 10.16 2.13 13.38
N TYR A 176 10.88 3.13 13.84
CA TYR A 176 10.70 3.75 15.14
C TYR A 176 9.87 5.03 15.09
N SER A 177 8.80 5.04 14.29
CA SER A 177 7.98 6.23 14.05
C SER A 177 7.18 6.69 15.28
N MET A 178 6.97 5.82 16.27
CA MET A 178 6.25 6.18 17.49
C MET A 178 7.05 7.18 18.33
N THR A 179 8.35 6.94 18.50
CA THR A 179 9.23 7.81 19.29
C THR A 179 9.93 8.89 18.47
N ASN A 180 10.08 8.66 17.14
CA ASN A 180 10.80 9.52 16.20
C ASN A 180 9.92 9.88 14.99
N PRO A 181 8.76 10.54 15.19
CA PRO A 181 7.82 10.81 14.11
C PRO A 181 8.33 11.88 13.15
N ARG A 182 8.11 11.68 11.83
CA ARG A 182 8.55 12.63 10.79
C ARG A 182 7.57 13.79 10.58
N PHE A 183 6.26 13.56 10.68
CA PHE A 183 5.22 14.48 10.20
C PHE A 183 4.31 15.01 11.31
N THR A 184 4.58 14.65 12.54
CA THR A 184 3.80 15.04 13.71
C THR A 184 4.72 15.23 14.90
N THR A 185 4.19 15.71 16.03
CA THR A 185 4.93 15.74 17.30
C THR A 185 4.65 14.47 18.11
N VAL A 186 5.54 14.18 19.06
CA VAL A 186 5.37 13.07 20.00
C VAL A 186 4.05 13.20 20.78
N GLU A 187 3.71 14.42 21.22
CA GLU A 187 2.48 14.71 21.98
C GLU A 187 1.24 14.43 21.14
N ARG A 188 1.25 14.82 19.87
CA ARG A 188 0.16 14.53 18.95
C ARG A 188 0.04 13.04 18.69
N HIS A 189 1.17 12.33 18.50
CA HIS A 189 1.20 10.88 18.36
C HIS A 189 0.58 10.17 19.57
N ILE A 190 0.90 10.61 20.80
CA ILE A 190 0.28 10.07 22.02
C ILE A 190 -1.25 10.23 21.98
N GLN A 191 -1.74 11.41 21.57
CA GLN A 191 -3.19 11.64 21.45
C GLN A 191 -3.82 10.72 20.39
N ASP A 192 -3.16 10.56 19.25
CA ASP A 192 -3.66 9.71 18.16
C ASP A 192 -3.71 8.23 18.59
N PHE A 193 -2.69 7.70 19.27
CA PHE A 193 -2.71 6.32 19.81
C PHE A 193 -3.78 6.13 20.87
N ARG A 194 -4.00 7.09 21.76
CA ARG A 194 -5.07 7.05 22.75
C ARG A 194 -6.44 7.00 22.08
N SER A 195 -6.67 7.82 21.07
CA SER A 195 -7.97 7.94 20.41
C SER A 195 -8.29 6.78 19.47
N HIS A 196 -7.29 6.20 18.80
CA HIS A 196 -7.50 5.15 17.81
C HIS A 196 -7.41 3.74 18.40
N PHE A 197 -6.51 3.52 19.38
CA PHE A 197 -6.27 2.20 19.95
C PHE A 197 -6.73 2.08 21.41
N GLY A 198 -7.15 3.15 22.04
CA GLY A 198 -7.59 3.13 23.44
C GLY A 198 -6.46 2.88 24.45
N TRP A 199 -5.19 3.02 24.03
CA TRP A 199 -4.04 2.76 24.91
C TRP A 199 -3.91 3.84 25.99
N SER A 200 -3.49 3.44 27.21
CA SER A 200 -3.16 4.41 28.26
C SER A 200 -1.91 5.21 27.89
N GLU A 201 -1.83 6.46 28.35
CA GLU A 201 -0.66 7.30 28.12
C GLU A 201 0.63 6.68 28.70
N GLU A 202 0.53 6.06 29.87
CA GLU A 202 1.65 5.34 30.52
C GLU A 202 2.17 4.22 29.60
N SER A 203 1.28 3.38 29.09
CA SER A 203 1.65 2.31 28.16
C SER A 203 2.32 2.84 26.89
N ILE A 204 1.82 3.95 26.33
CA ILE A 204 2.41 4.59 25.14
C ILE A 204 3.82 5.10 25.46
N ARG A 205 3.99 5.81 26.58
CA ARG A 205 5.31 6.35 26.98
C ARG A 205 6.33 5.25 27.24
N THR A 206 5.94 4.14 27.89
CA THR A 206 6.82 2.97 28.08
C THR A 206 7.27 2.39 26.74
N LYS A 207 6.35 2.23 25.76
CA LYS A 207 6.70 1.76 24.41
C LYS A 207 7.66 2.73 23.70
N MET A 208 7.43 4.03 23.83
CA MET A 208 8.30 5.06 23.27
C MET A 208 9.71 5.06 23.88
N GLU A 209 9.85 4.75 25.18
CA GLU A 209 11.16 4.60 25.82
C GLU A 209 11.93 3.42 25.27
N ILE A 210 11.26 2.28 25.06
CA ILE A 210 11.87 1.10 24.43
C ILE A 210 12.32 1.43 23.00
N GLU A 211 11.48 2.10 22.22
CA GLU A 211 11.86 2.51 20.85
C GLU A 211 13.01 3.54 20.86
N ARG A 212 13.05 4.46 21.80
CA ARG A 212 14.17 5.41 21.90
C ARG A 212 15.50 4.70 22.18
N ALA A 213 15.49 3.68 23.04
CA ALA A 213 16.65 2.82 23.24
C ALA A 213 17.02 2.05 21.97
N ALA A 214 16.01 1.59 21.20
CA ALA A 214 16.23 0.91 19.92
C ALA A 214 16.84 1.84 18.85
N VAL A 215 16.42 3.10 18.76
CA VAL A 215 17.04 4.11 17.88
C VAL A 215 18.52 4.27 18.21
N GLY A 216 18.88 4.42 19.49
CA GLY A 216 20.27 4.52 19.92
C GLY A 216 21.09 3.28 19.57
N ALA A 217 20.55 2.07 19.84
CA ALA A 217 21.21 0.81 19.50
C ALA A 217 21.37 0.62 17.96
N THR A 218 20.39 1.07 17.19
CA THR A 218 20.46 1.02 15.71
C THR A 218 21.49 2.00 15.14
N ILE A 219 21.63 3.19 15.72
CA ILE A 219 22.68 4.14 15.37
C ILE A 219 24.06 3.52 15.64
N ALA A 220 24.27 2.96 16.83
CA ALA A 220 25.52 2.28 17.19
C ALA A 220 25.84 1.13 16.22
N LEU A 221 24.86 0.30 15.88
CA LEU A 221 24.99 -0.74 14.86
C LEU A 221 25.44 -0.17 13.50
N ALA A 222 24.81 0.93 13.06
CA ALA A 222 25.16 1.56 11.78
C ALA A 222 26.57 2.18 11.79
N GLU A 223 27.01 2.78 12.92
CA GLU A 223 28.39 3.28 13.09
C GLU A 223 29.41 2.14 13.01
N ASP A 224 29.14 1.02 13.69
CA ASP A 224 30.01 -0.16 13.68
C ASP A 224 30.09 -0.78 12.29
N LEU A 225 28.96 -0.94 11.58
CA LEU A 225 28.93 -1.44 10.20
C LEU A 225 29.68 -0.52 9.25
N ALA A 226 29.48 0.79 9.34
CA ALA A 226 30.16 1.77 8.49
C ALA A 226 31.68 1.76 8.69
N ARG A 227 32.14 1.55 9.93
CA ARG A 227 33.55 1.45 10.29
C ARG A 227 34.19 0.13 9.81
N ASP A 228 33.50 -1.00 10.03
CA ASP A 228 34.07 -2.32 9.78
C ASP A 228 33.96 -2.76 8.30
N PHE A 229 33.06 -2.13 7.53
CA PHE A 229 32.87 -2.35 6.10
C PHE A 229 33.01 -1.05 5.28
N PRO A 230 34.17 -0.35 5.34
CA PRO A 230 34.32 0.99 4.74
C PRO A 230 34.19 1.02 3.21
N ALA A 231 34.45 -0.12 2.54
CA ALA A 231 34.30 -0.26 1.09
C ALA A 231 32.90 -0.68 0.65
N VAL A 232 31.99 -0.98 1.59
CA VAL A 232 30.63 -1.44 1.29
C VAL A 232 29.66 -0.30 1.53
N PRO A 233 28.80 0.06 0.56
CA PRO A 233 27.74 1.04 0.78
C PRO A 233 26.78 0.54 1.87
N LEU A 234 26.52 1.36 2.88
CA LEU A 234 25.49 1.18 3.89
C LEU A 234 24.33 2.12 3.58
N VAL A 235 23.18 1.56 3.23
CA VAL A 235 21.96 2.32 2.96
C VAL A 235 21.04 2.22 4.16
N ILE A 236 20.71 3.34 4.78
CA ILE A 236 19.72 3.40 5.86
C ILE A 236 18.40 3.84 5.27
N ARG A 237 17.35 3.04 5.52
CA ARG A 237 15.99 3.33 5.09
C ARG A 237 15.07 3.42 6.29
N PRO A 238 14.82 4.63 6.82
CA PRO A 238 13.80 4.84 7.84
C PRO A 238 12.40 4.55 7.30
N HIS A 239 11.51 4.14 8.21
CA HIS A 239 10.09 4.03 7.88
C HIS A 239 9.57 5.36 7.30
N PRO A 240 8.63 5.38 6.33
CA PRO A 240 8.15 6.63 5.73
C PRO A 240 7.65 7.69 6.72
N HIS A 241 7.12 7.24 7.87
CA HIS A 241 6.66 8.10 8.97
C HIS A 241 7.72 8.36 10.05
N GLU A 242 8.94 7.87 9.88
CA GLU A 242 10.06 8.07 10.80
C GLU A 242 10.99 9.20 10.33
N SER A 243 11.44 10.06 11.25
CA SER A 243 12.42 11.11 10.94
C SER A 243 13.81 10.53 10.66
N PRO A 244 14.45 10.86 9.54
CA PRO A 244 15.83 10.45 9.27
C PRO A 244 16.87 11.23 10.08
N GLU A 245 16.49 12.35 10.71
CA GLU A 245 17.41 13.31 11.30
C GLU A 245 18.37 12.73 12.36
N PRO A 246 17.93 11.85 13.31
CA PRO A 246 18.87 11.29 14.28
C PRO A 246 19.99 10.47 13.62
N TYR A 247 19.67 9.72 12.59
CA TYR A 247 20.64 8.90 11.83
C TYR A 247 21.56 9.78 10.99
N GLN A 248 21.01 10.77 10.30
CA GLN A 248 21.80 11.70 9.47
C GLN A 248 22.81 12.48 10.31
N ARG A 249 22.41 12.90 11.51
CA ARG A 249 23.30 13.62 12.44
C ARG A 249 24.43 12.73 12.95
N ALA A 250 24.12 11.50 13.37
CA ALA A 250 25.10 10.59 13.94
C ALA A 250 26.10 10.08 12.90
N LEU A 251 25.69 9.94 11.64
CA LEU A 251 26.46 9.29 10.58
C LEU A 251 26.98 10.31 9.53
N ALA A 252 26.95 11.60 9.83
CA ALA A 252 27.33 12.68 8.91
C ALA A 252 28.75 12.53 8.33
N ASP A 253 29.69 12.02 9.15
CA ASP A 253 31.10 11.86 8.79
C ASP A 253 31.43 10.48 8.21
N ARG A 254 30.43 9.68 7.84
CA ARG A 254 30.61 8.34 7.29
C ARG A 254 30.39 8.34 5.77
N PRO A 255 31.47 8.33 4.94
CA PRO A 255 31.34 8.51 3.49
C PRO A 255 30.66 7.35 2.77
N ASN A 256 30.65 6.15 3.36
CA ASN A 256 29.99 4.96 2.82
C ASN A 256 28.51 4.84 3.25
N VAL A 257 27.96 5.81 4.01
CA VAL A 257 26.58 5.81 4.44
C VAL A 257 25.73 6.71 3.54
N SER A 258 24.58 6.21 3.13
CA SER A 258 23.56 6.95 2.39
C SER A 258 22.16 6.67 2.93
N PHE A 259 21.19 7.52 2.55
CA PHE A 259 19.82 7.44 3.05
C PHE A 259 18.83 7.25 1.90
N SER A 260 17.97 6.25 2.02
CA SER A 260 16.83 6.06 1.13
C SER A 260 15.57 6.63 1.79
N LEU A 261 15.17 7.84 1.40
CA LEU A 261 14.14 8.63 2.09
C LEU A 261 12.79 8.67 1.38
N GLY A 262 12.56 7.82 0.42
CA GLY A 262 11.30 7.80 -0.33
C GLY A 262 11.29 6.74 -1.44
N GLY A 263 10.19 6.68 -2.17
CA GLY A 263 10.01 5.68 -3.21
C GLY A 263 9.71 4.27 -2.69
N PRO A 264 9.43 3.32 -3.59
CA PRO A 264 9.18 1.93 -3.24
C PRO A 264 10.45 1.28 -2.66
N VAL A 265 10.28 0.26 -1.81
CA VAL A 265 11.42 -0.44 -1.17
C VAL A 265 12.13 -1.41 -2.11
N GLN A 266 11.45 -1.86 -3.17
CA GLN A 266 11.96 -2.88 -4.09
C GLN A 266 13.32 -2.55 -4.70
N PRO A 267 13.59 -1.33 -5.21
CA PRO A 267 14.92 -0.99 -5.73
C PRO A 267 16.04 -1.16 -4.72
N ASP A 268 15.81 -0.77 -3.45
CA ASP A 268 16.79 -0.91 -2.39
C ASP A 268 17.03 -2.39 -2.06
N ILE A 269 15.97 -3.20 -1.95
CA ILE A 269 16.08 -4.65 -1.72
C ILE A 269 16.81 -5.34 -2.88
N PHE A 270 16.53 -4.98 -4.13
CA PHE A 270 17.21 -5.60 -5.29
C PHE A 270 18.69 -5.28 -5.36
N ARG A 271 19.10 -4.15 -4.80
CA ARG A 271 20.51 -3.75 -4.68
C ARG A 271 21.19 -4.35 -3.45
N ALA A 272 20.44 -4.75 -2.43
CA ALA A 272 21.00 -5.24 -1.18
C ALA A 272 21.72 -6.59 -1.36
N ALA A 273 22.89 -6.74 -0.71
CA ALA A 273 23.52 -8.02 -0.45
C ALA A 273 22.91 -8.70 0.76
N VAL A 274 22.48 -7.88 1.72
CA VAL A 274 21.85 -8.28 2.97
C VAL A 274 20.91 -7.17 3.43
N VAL A 275 19.78 -7.55 4.02
CA VAL A 275 18.86 -6.64 4.73
C VAL A 275 18.99 -6.88 6.22
N ILE A 276 19.20 -5.82 6.98
CA ILE A 276 19.21 -5.84 8.44
C ILE A 276 17.95 -5.10 8.91
N GLN A 277 17.17 -5.72 9.77
CA GLN A 277 15.93 -5.16 10.25
C GLN A 277 15.58 -5.69 11.66
N ARG A 278 14.71 -5.00 12.36
CA ARG A 278 14.11 -5.48 13.60
C ARG A 278 12.61 -5.30 13.55
N ASN A 279 11.84 -6.43 13.53
CA ASN A 279 10.38 -6.45 13.48
C ASN A 279 9.74 -5.71 12.26
N CYS A 280 10.39 -5.73 11.10
CA CYS A 280 9.91 -5.06 9.90
C CYS A 280 9.50 -6.06 8.81
N THR A 281 8.32 -5.88 8.20
CA THR A 281 7.82 -6.73 7.10
C THR A 281 8.70 -6.73 5.86
N THR A 282 9.63 -5.79 5.73
CA THR A 282 10.61 -5.76 4.63
C THR A 282 11.54 -6.98 4.61
N SER A 283 11.68 -7.71 5.75
CA SER A 283 12.38 -9.01 5.76
C SER A 283 11.71 -10.04 4.88
N VAL A 284 10.37 -10.11 4.93
CA VAL A 284 9.61 -11.02 4.06
C VAL A 284 9.78 -10.62 2.60
N GLU A 285 9.73 -9.32 2.30
CA GLU A 285 9.95 -8.79 0.95
C GLU A 285 11.37 -9.11 0.44
N ALA A 286 12.38 -8.97 1.30
CA ALA A 286 13.75 -9.36 0.99
C ALA A 286 13.87 -10.88 0.74
N GLY A 287 13.20 -11.69 1.57
CA GLY A 287 13.12 -13.14 1.37
C GLY A 287 12.51 -13.51 0.02
N LEU A 288 11.40 -12.87 -0.37
CA LEU A 288 10.77 -13.05 -1.70
C LEU A 288 11.73 -12.68 -2.84
N ALA A 289 12.61 -11.69 -2.64
CA ALA A 289 13.65 -11.30 -3.59
C ALA A 289 14.85 -12.25 -3.60
N GLY A 290 14.94 -13.16 -2.66
CA GLY A 290 16.10 -14.04 -2.44
C GLY A 290 17.28 -13.34 -1.76
N VAL A 291 17.04 -12.24 -1.06
CA VAL A 291 18.04 -11.48 -0.31
C VAL A 291 18.05 -11.95 1.15
N PRO A 292 19.20 -12.31 1.72
CA PRO A 292 19.31 -12.70 3.12
C PRO A 292 18.92 -11.56 4.05
N THR A 293 18.28 -11.91 5.18
CA THR A 293 17.84 -10.99 6.20
C THR A 293 18.41 -11.36 7.57
N LEU A 294 18.86 -10.35 8.32
CA LEU A 294 19.37 -10.49 9.68
C LEU A 294 18.49 -9.68 10.64
N SER A 295 18.23 -10.27 11.81
CA SER A 295 17.56 -9.59 12.92
C SER A 295 18.50 -9.48 14.11
N PRO A 296 18.95 -8.26 14.49
CA PRO A 296 19.78 -8.01 15.66
C PRO A 296 18.93 -8.09 16.94
N ASP A 297 18.89 -9.26 17.60
CA ASP A 297 18.02 -9.53 18.75
C ASP A 297 18.37 -8.72 20.00
N TRP A 298 19.59 -8.14 20.08
CA TRP A 298 19.97 -7.23 21.16
C TRP A 298 19.35 -5.84 21.06
N ILE A 299 18.81 -5.46 19.87
CA ILE A 299 18.06 -4.21 19.73
C ILE A 299 16.69 -4.40 20.39
N PRO A 300 16.35 -3.59 21.41
CA PRO A 300 15.10 -3.74 22.13
C PRO A 300 13.88 -3.50 21.23
N SER A 301 12.79 -4.19 21.53
CA SER A 301 11.50 -3.96 20.89
C SER A 301 10.36 -4.24 21.86
N TRP A 302 9.32 -3.43 21.82
CA TRP A 302 8.13 -3.62 22.66
C TRP A 302 7.12 -4.59 22.04
N PHE A 303 7.35 -5.04 20.80
CA PHE A 303 6.52 -6.04 20.11
C PHE A 303 7.39 -7.00 19.31
N ARG A 304 6.81 -8.12 18.91
CA ARG A 304 7.45 -9.09 18.03
C ARG A 304 6.59 -9.32 16.79
N MET A 305 7.15 -9.01 15.63
CA MET A 305 6.51 -9.36 14.36
C MET A 305 6.99 -10.75 13.93
N GLU A 306 6.22 -11.76 14.30
CA GLU A 306 6.65 -13.17 14.20
C GLU A 306 7.06 -13.55 12.77
N LEU A 307 6.28 -13.14 11.74
CA LEU A 307 6.63 -13.46 10.35
C LEU A 307 7.95 -12.84 9.89
N ALA A 308 8.22 -11.60 10.30
CA ALA A 308 9.47 -10.94 10.00
C ALA A 308 10.67 -11.64 10.65
N GLU A 309 10.51 -12.03 11.90
CA GLU A 309 11.56 -12.70 12.67
C GLU A 309 11.80 -14.14 12.19
N ARG A 310 10.76 -14.88 11.81
CA ARG A 310 10.87 -16.24 11.27
C ARG A 310 11.66 -16.33 9.97
N VAL A 311 11.60 -15.31 9.13
CA VAL A 311 12.31 -15.25 7.84
C VAL A 311 13.65 -14.53 7.91
N SER A 312 14.10 -14.17 9.12
CA SER A 312 15.38 -13.52 9.37
C SER A 312 16.30 -14.42 10.20
N LEU A 313 17.59 -14.36 9.92
CA LEU A 313 18.60 -15.01 10.77
C LEU A 313 18.78 -14.15 12.04
N PRO A 314 18.42 -14.66 13.23
CA PRO A 314 18.64 -13.91 14.45
C PRO A 314 20.13 -13.87 14.78
N THR A 315 20.59 -12.74 15.28
CA THR A 315 21.95 -12.56 15.80
C THR A 315 21.87 -11.96 17.19
N GLN A 316 22.69 -12.45 18.14
CA GLN A 316 22.62 -12.07 19.53
C GLN A 316 23.63 -10.96 19.90
N THR A 317 24.63 -10.77 19.07
CA THR A 317 25.68 -9.77 19.27
C THR A 317 26.15 -9.17 17.95
N TYR A 318 26.75 -7.97 18.03
CA TYR A 318 27.36 -7.35 16.86
C TYR A 318 28.49 -8.21 16.22
N PRO A 319 29.43 -8.83 16.97
CA PRO A 319 30.43 -9.71 16.35
C PRO A 319 29.85 -10.87 15.55
N GLU A 320 28.75 -11.46 16.01
CA GLU A 320 28.02 -12.50 15.26
C GLU A 320 27.44 -11.95 13.97
N LEU A 321 26.71 -10.82 14.03
CA LEU A 321 26.15 -10.15 12.86
C LEU A 321 27.25 -9.77 11.87
N ARG A 322 28.34 -9.17 12.34
CA ARG A 322 29.49 -8.78 11.53
C ARG A 322 30.11 -9.98 10.77
N SER A 323 30.26 -11.13 11.46
CA SER A 323 30.77 -12.35 10.82
C SER A 323 29.86 -12.80 9.68
N VAL A 324 28.56 -12.84 9.88
CA VAL A 324 27.59 -13.22 8.83
C VAL A 324 27.63 -12.24 7.65
N VAL A 325 27.72 -10.93 7.92
CA VAL A 325 27.82 -9.92 6.86
C VAL A 325 29.11 -10.10 6.06
N ALA A 326 30.26 -10.34 6.72
CA ALA A 326 31.54 -10.61 6.07
C ALA A 326 31.45 -11.84 5.14
N ASP A 327 30.90 -12.96 5.65
CA ASP A 327 30.72 -14.19 4.88
C ASP A 327 29.87 -13.95 3.60
N ILE A 328 28.82 -13.10 3.69
CA ILE A 328 27.98 -12.76 2.54
C ILE A 328 28.77 -12.01 1.46
N PHE A 329 29.64 -11.07 1.85
CA PHE A 329 30.43 -10.28 0.90
C PHE A 329 31.63 -11.06 0.35
N ASP A 330 32.18 -12.01 1.11
CA ASP A 330 33.25 -12.92 0.68
C ASP A 330 32.73 -14.06 -0.23
N GLY A 331 31.43 -14.06 -0.55
CA GLY A 331 30.84 -15.07 -1.44
C GLY A 331 30.45 -16.37 -0.73
N GLY A 332 30.52 -16.40 0.58
CA GLY A 332 30.02 -17.50 1.41
C GLY A 332 28.50 -17.58 1.32
N ALA A 333 27.94 -18.78 1.34
CA ALA A 333 26.52 -18.98 1.57
C ALA A 333 26.31 -19.03 3.07
N PRO A 334 25.71 -17.99 3.71
CA PRO A 334 25.39 -18.08 5.13
C PRO A 334 24.51 -19.31 5.38
N ALA A 335 24.56 -19.86 6.56
CA ALA A 335 23.79 -21.04 7.01
C ALA A 335 22.27 -20.74 6.96
N GLN A 336 21.72 -20.58 5.75
CA GLN A 336 20.35 -20.09 5.48
C GLN A 336 19.31 -21.21 5.37
N VAL A 337 19.70 -22.47 5.49
CA VAL A 337 18.79 -23.61 5.28
C VAL A 337 17.55 -23.53 6.18
N PRO A 338 17.64 -23.18 7.48
CA PRO A 338 16.44 -23.01 8.32
C PRO A 338 15.55 -21.85 7.87
N VAL A 339 16.13 -20.70 7.61
CA VAL A 339 15.41 -19.48 7.19
C VAL A 339 14.68 -19.70 5.86
N ARG A 340 15.27 -20.44 4.93
CA ARG A 340 14.64 -20.75 3.64
C ARG A 340 13.41 -21.64 3.78
N ARG A 341 13.44 -22.62 4.68
CA ARG A 341 12.28 -23.48 4.96
C ARG A 341 11.13 -22.68 5.59
N GLU A 342 11.44 -21.80 6.52
CA GLU A 342 10.46 -20.90 7.13
C GLU A 342 9.86 -19.96 6.09
N LEU A 343 10.68 -19.38 5.21
CA LEU A 343 10.21 -18.54 4.12
C LEU A 343 9.23 -19.28 3.20
N ASP A 344 9.56 -20.51 2.79
CA ASP A 344 8.68 -21.33 1.94
C ASP A 344 7.35 -21.61 2.63
N GLN A 345 7.35 -21.84 3.95
CA GLN A 345 6.13 -22.02 4.73
C GLN A 345 5.34 -20.71 4.83
N VAL A 346 6.01 -19.59 5.09
CA VAL A 346 5.39 -18.26 5.14
C VAL A 346 4.76 -17.90 3.80
N ILE A 347 5.42 -18.20 2.68
CA ILE A 347 4.86 -17.97 1.34
C ILE A 347 3.57 -18.77 1.15
N ARG A 348 3.56 -20.06 1.44
CA ARG A 348 2.35 -20.90 1.30
C ARG A 348 1.20 -20.41 2.16
N ASP A 349 1.49 -20.08 3.42
CA ASP A 349 0.46 -19.73 4.40
C ASP A 349 -0.11 -18.32 4.21
N TRP A 350 0.75 -17.37 3.79
CA TRP A 350 0.45 -15.94 3.87
C TRP A 350 0.48 -15.19 2.55
N PHE A 351 1.10 -15.73 1.50
CA PHE A 351 1.31 -15.03 0.22
C PHE A 351 0.78 -15.80 -1.00
N CYS A 352 0.12 -16.91 -0.81
CA CYS A 352 -0.31 -17.82 -1.87
C CYS A 352 0.89 -18.43 -2.63
N ALA A 353 1.60 -17.62 -3.41
CA ALA A 353 2.78 -18.03 -4.18
C ALA A 353 3.67 -16.82 -4.49
N ASN A 354 4.97 -17.08 -4.71
CA ASN A 354 5.93 -16.09 -5.23
C ASN A 354 6.18 -16.32 -6.73
N ASP A 355 5.12 -16.34 -7.52
CA ASP A 355 5.15 -16.67 -8.96
C ASP A 355 4.93 -15.46 -9.88
N GLY A 356 4.70 -14.28 -9.30
CA GLY A 356 4.41 -13.06 -10.05
C GLY A 356 3.04 -13.03 -10.74
N CYS A 357 2.08 -13.81 -10.25
CA CYS A 357 0.76 -13.96 -10.86
C CYS A 357 -0.39 -13.51 -9.97
N SER A 358 -0.14 -12.84 -8.84
CA SER A 358 -1.19 -12.37 -7.91
C SER A 358 -2.14 -11.40 -8.61
N HIS A 359 -1.63 -10.49 -9.44
CA HIS A 359 -2.47 -9.57 -10.23
C HIS A 359 -3.47 -10.29 -11.14
N ARG A 360 -3.08 -11.42 -11.74
CA ARG A 360 -3.97 -12.23 -12.59
C ARG A 360 -5.02 -12.94 -11.74
N ARG A 361 -4.62 -13.50 -10.59
CA ARG A 361 -5.56 -14.14 -9.67
C ARG A 361 -6.58 -13.14 -9.12
N VAL A 362 -6.14 -11.93 -8.74
CA VAL A 362 -7.04 -10.83 -8.34
C VAL A 362 -8.00 -10.48 -9.47
N THR A 363 -7.50 -10.28 -10.68
CA THR A 363 -8.36 -10.00 -11.84
C THR A 363 -9.37 -11.11 -12.06
N GLN A 364 -8.95 -12.37 -12.09
CA GLN A 364 -9.85 -13.51 -12.27
C GLN A 364 -10.90 -13.63 -11.15
N ALA A 365 -10.53 -13.30 -9.91
CA ALA A 365 -11.47 -13.28 -8.79
C ALA A 365 -12.53 -12.17 -8.93
N LEU A 366 -12.16 -11.02 -9.51
CA LEU A 366 -13.04 -9.89 -9.72
C LEU A 366 -13.95 -10.04 -10.96
N LEU A 367 -13.50 -10.71 -12.03
CA LEU A 367 -14.27 -10.83 -13.28
C LEU A 367 -15.72 -11.29 -13.10
N PRO A 368 -16.06 -12.31 -12.27
CA PRO A 368 -17.43 -12.73 -12.08
C PRO A 368 -18.36 -11.67 -11.50
N VAL A 369 -17.85 -10.80 -10.62
CA VAL A 369 -18.64 -9.72 -9.97
C VAL A 369 -18.64 -8.43 -10.79
N LEU A 370 -17.74 -8.30 -11.76
CA LEU A 370 -17.64 -7.12 -12.64
C LEU A 370 -18.46 -7.27 -13.92
N ARG A 371 -18.51 -8.46 -14.52
CA ARG A 371 -19.17 -8.70 -15.80
C ARG A 371 -20.69 -8.62 -15.67
N GLY A 372 -21.32 -7.90 -16.62
CA GLY A 372 -22.78 -7.77 -16.65
C GLY A 372 -23.38 -6.93 -15.53
N ARG A 373 -22.53 -6.26 -14.76
CA ARG A 373 -22.99 -5.42 -13.64
C ARG A 373 -23.78 -4.22 -14.17
N PRO A 374 -24.97 -3.93 -13.59
CA PRO A 374 -25.68 -2.68 -13.85
C PRO A 374 -24.83 -1.52 -13.31
N GLY A 375 -24.85 -0.39 -14.03
CA GLY A 375 -24.14 0.79 -13.55
C GLY A 375 -24.78 1.40 -12.31
N PRO A 376 -24.03 2.28 -11.60
CA PRO A 376 -24.51 2.94 -10.40
C PRO A 376 -25.69 3.86 -10.70
N GLN A 377 -26.47 4.13 -9.67
CA GLN A 377 -27.57 5.10 -9.73
C GLN A 377 -27.00 6.51 -9.49
N LEU A 378 -26.79 7.27 -10.58
CA LEU A 378 -26.10 8.57 -10.52
C LEU A 378 -26.76 9.55 -9.55
N ASP A 379 -28.10 9.61 -9.52
CA ASP A 379 -28.82 10.47 -8.55
C ASP A 379 -28.59 10.06 -7.09
N ARG A 380 -28.31 8.81 -6.79
CA ARG A 380 -27.87 8.37 -5.46
C ARG A 380 -26.41 8.72 -5.18
N CYS A 381 -25.54 8.62 -6.17
CA CYS A 381 -24.17 9.11 -6.05
C CYS A 381 -24.16 10.62 -5.73
N TYR A 382 -24.98 11.40 -6.42
CA TYR A 382 -25.13 12.82 -6.13
C TYR A 382 -25.64 13.08 -4.72
N ARG A 383 -26.66 12.35 -4.26
CA ARG A 383 -27.16 12.49 -2.87
C ARG A 383 -26.10 12.10 -1.85
N GLY A 384 -25.33 11.05 -2.10
CA GLY A 384 -24.19 10.68 -1.25
C GLY A 384 -23.16 11.79 -1.15
N LEU A 385 -22.75 12.37 -2.28
CA LEU A 385 -21.84 13.50 -2.32
C LEU A 385 -22.39 14.72 -1.60
N HIS A 386 -23.66 15.07 -1.80
CA HIS A 386 -24.34 16.17 -1.10
C HIS A 386 -24.44 15.92 0.40
N GLY A 387 -24.72 14.69 0.83
CA GLY A 387 -24.76 14.31 2.25
C GLY A 387 -23.42 14.54 2.94
N LEU A 388 -22.33 14.18 2.28
CA LEU A 388 -20.98 14.40 2.78
C LEU A 388 -20.58 15.89 2.79
N LEU A 389 -21.03 16.65 1.80
CA LEU A 389 -20.74 18.08 1.67
C LEU A 389 -21.61 18.94 2.59
N GLY A 390 -22.76 18.43 3.04
CA GLY A 390 -23.76 19.12 3.84
C GLY A 390 -24.60 20.14 3.04
N PRO A 391 -25.84 20.40 3.45
CA PRO A 391 -26.78 21.25 2.71
C PRO A 391 -26.30 22.71 2.54
N THR A 392 -25.43 23.19 3.44
CA THR A 392 -24.96 24.57 3.43
C THR A 392 -23.78 24.82 2.48
N ALA A 393 -23.15 23.77 1.93
CA ALA A 393 -22.02 23.93 1.01
C ALA A 393 -22.48 24.45 -0.36
N TRP A 394 -23.65 24.00 -0.83
CA TRP A 394 -24.21 24.39 -2.13
C TRP A 394 -24.79 25.82 -2.12
N ASP A 395 -25.43 26.22 -1.02
CA ASP A 395 -26.01 27.56 -0.87
C ASP A 395 -24.95 28.68 -0.75
N ARG A 396 -23.72 28.33 -0.38
CA ARG A 396 -22.58 29.27 -0.27
C ARG A 396 -21.75 29.42 -1.53
N VAL A 397 -22.10 28.72 -2.61
CA VAL A 397 -21.41 28.89 -3.89
C VAL A 397 -21.77 30.23 -4.47
N THR A 398 -20.83 31.18 -4.43
CA THR A 398 -21.04 32.53 -4.97
C THR A 398 -21.41 32.48 -6.47
N LEU A 399 -22.23 33.44 -6.92
CA LEU A 399 -22.66 33.55 -8.31
C LEU A 399 -21.46 33.51 -9.30
N GLY A 400 -20.30 34.09 -8.92
CA GLY A 400 -19.10 34.05 -9.71
C GLY A 400 -18.48 32.65 -9.88
N ARG A 401 -18.60 31.77 -8.87
CA ARG A 401 -18.17 30.37 -8.99
C ARG A 401 -19.14 29.55 -9.84
N ARG A 402 -20.44 29.81 -9.77
CA ARG A 402 -21.44 29.21 -10.65
C ARG A 402 -21.21 29.60 -12.11
N LEU A 403 -20.88 30.87 -12.37
CA LEU A 403 -20.53 31.36 -13.70
C LEU A 403 -19.22 30.71 -14.25
N ARG A 404 -18.18 30.59 -13.42
CA ARG A 404 -16.93 29.92 -13.82
C ARG A 404 -17.19 28.45 -14.19
N HIS A 405 -18.04 27.77 -13.42
CA HIS A 405 -18.44 26.39 -13.71
C HIS A 405 -19.16 26.28 -15.06
N VAL A 406 -20.15 27.17 -15.32
CA VAL A 406 -20.87 27.22 -16.63
C VAL A 406 -19.93 27.51 -17.80
N LEU A 407 -18.84 28.25 -17.55
CA LEU A 407 -17.83 28.60 -18.56
C LEU A 407 -16.73 27.53 -18.69
N GLY A 408 -16.81 26.38 -17.99
CA GLY A 408 -15.81 25.32 -18.06
C GLY A 408 -14.45 25.68 -17.42
N LEU A 409 -14.41 26.76 -16.63
CA LEU A 409 -13.19 27.19 -15.96
C LEU A 409 -12.99 26.39 -14.65
N PRO A 410 -11.73 26.04 -14.29
CA PRO A 410 -11.47 25.31 -13.07
C PRO A 410 -11.97 26.09 -11.84
N VAL A 411 -12.81 25.44 -11.06
CA VAL A 411 -13.36 25.98 -9.81
C VAL A 411 -12.78 25.17 -8.65
N GLU A 412 -11.84 25.76 -7.93
CA GLU A 412 -11.39 25.19 -6.66
C GLU A 412 -12.45 25.48 -5.58
N PHE A 413 -13.14 24.44 -5.13
CA PHE A 413 -14.05 24.53 -4.00
C PHE A 413 -13.27 24.23 -2.71
N SER A 414 -12.94 25.27 -1.95
CA SER A 414 -12.52 25.10 -0.57
C SER A 414 -13.77 25.07 0.32
N PHE A 415 -14.21 23.88 0.70
CA PHE A 415 -15.32 23.68 1.61
C PHE A 415 -14.82 23.78 3.05
N GLY A 416 -15.17 24.85 3.77
CA GLY A 416 -14.64 25.21 5.08
C GLY A 416 -15.00 24.28 6.27
N ARG A 417 -15.56 23.11 6.04
CA ARG A 417 -15.80 22.07 7.07
C ARG A 417 -15.58 20.63 6.61
N LEU A 418 -15.51 20.36 5.32
CA LEU A 418 -14.84 19.14 4.91
C LEU A 418 -13.39 19.34 5.31
N ARG A 419 -12.82 18.37 6.02
CA ARG A 419 -11.37 18.30 6.20
C ARG A 419 -10.78 18.30 4.79
N THR A 420 -10.60 19.51 4.24
CA THR A 420 -9.67 19.70 3.15
C THR A 420 -8.39 19.18 3.74
N VAL A 421 -7.93 18.04 3.22
CA VAL A 421 -6.58 17.61 3.53
C VAL A 421 -5.73 18.80 3.16
N ALA A 422 -5.20 19.49 4.17
CA ALA A 422 -4.44 20.71 3.94
C ALA A 422 -3.36 20.41 2.90
N PRO A 423 -3.01 21.33 1.99
CA PRO A 423 -1.89 21.14 1.07
C PRO A 423 -0.63 20.63 1.77
N SER A 424 -0.41 21.05 3.01
CA SER A 424 0.62 20.53 3.92
C SER A 424 0.50 19.03 4.20
N TYR A 425 -0.70 18.45 4.29
CA TYR A 425 -0.85 17.01 4.53
C TYR A 425 -0.27 16.19 3.38
N TRP A 426 -0.50 16.58 2.14
CA TRP A 426 0.02 15.88 0.98
C TRP A 426 1.54 15.95 0.90
N SER A 427 2.12 17.10 1.22
CA SER A 427 3.57 17.27 1.26
C SER A 427 4.22 16.54 2.44
N THR A 428 3.48 16.34 3.54
CA THR A 428 3.98 15.70 4.75
C THR A 428 3.76 14.18 4.80
N THR A 429 2.83 13.62 4.02
CA THR A 429 2.58 12.17 4.03
C THR A 429 3.12 11.45 2.80
N ASP A 430 3.61 12.17 1.81
CA ASP A 430 4.13 11.64 0.52
C ASP A 430 3.13 10.67 -0.18
N LYS A 431 1.83 10.95 -0.01
CA LYS A 431 0.72 10.12 -0.54
C LYS A 431 0.20 10.62 -1.89
N ARG A 432 0.92 11.50 -2.58
CA ARG A 432 0.55 12.00 -3.90
C ARG A 432 1.04 11.08 -5.01
N PHE A 433 0.23 10.96 -6.03
CA PHE A 433 0.57 10.41 -7.33
C PHE A 433 -0.24 11.14 -8.39
N ASP A 434 0.20 11.04 -9.63
CA ASP A 434 -0.42 11.69 -10.78
C ASP A 434 -0.45 10.76 -12.01
N ALA A 435 -1.03 11.24 -13.09
CA ALA A 435 -1.09 10.50 -14.35
C ALA A 435 0.30 10.17 -14.89
N THR A 436 1.31 11.00 -14.65
CA THR A 436 2.70 10.78 -15.10
C THR A 436 3.29 9.56 -14.42
N ALA A 437 3.13 9.45 -13.10
CA ALA A 437 3.62 8.30 -12.32
C ALA A 437 2.95 6.99 -12.76
N VAL A 438 1.63 7.01 -12.96
CA VAL A 438 0.87 5.83 -13.43
C VAL A 438 1.27 5.46 -14.86
N THR A 439 1.44 6.44 -15.77
CA THR A 439 1.89 6.22 -17.15
C THR A 439 3.27 5.55 -17.19
N ALA A 440 4.21 6.05 -16.39
CA ALA A 440 5.55 5.50 -16.32
C ALA A 440 5.57 4.04 -15.85
N LEU A 441 4.74 3.70 -14.86
CA LEU A 441 4.57 2.32 -14.39
C LEU A 441 3.90 1.44 -15.45
N ALA A 442 2.79 1.90 -16.04
CA ALA A 442 2.05 1.15 -17.06
C ALA A 442 2.92 0.84 -18.27
N THR A 443 3.72 1.81 -18.74
CA THR A 443 4.65 1.61 -19.86
C THR A 443 5.66 0.51 -19.57
N ARG A 444 6.32 0.54 -18.40
CA ARG A 444 7.30 -0.49 -18.00
C ARG A 444 6.65 -1.87 -17.83
N ILE A 445 5.43 -1.92 -17.28
CA ILE A 445 4.66 -3.16 -17.14
C ILE A 445 4.31 -3.73 -18.52
N GLN A 446 3.84 -2.91 -19.46
CA GLN A 446 3.53 -3.36 -20.81
C GLN A 446 4.77 -3.85 -21.56
N GLN A 447 5.90 -3.19 -21.42
CA GLN A 447 7.19 -3.64 -21.97
C GLN A 447 7.60 -5.00 -21.37
N ALA A 448 7.47 -5.18 -20.07
CA ALA A 448 7.76 -6.45 -19.42
C ALA A 448 6.82 -7.57 -19.90
N ARG A 449 5.53 -7.30 -20.12
CA ARG A 449 4.58 -8.28 -20.70
C ARG A 449 4.98 -8.69 -22.10
N LEU A 450 5.34 -7.73 -22.95
CA LEU A 450 5.81 -8.01 -24.31
C LEU A 450 7.10 -8.86 -24.30
N ALA A 451 8.02 -8.56 -23.41
CA ALA A 451 9.25 -9.34 -23.26
C ALA A 451 9.00 -10.79 -22.82
N GLN A 452 7.89 -11.05 -22.13
CA GLN A 452 7.41 -12.40 -21.74
C GLN A 452 6.60 -13.08 -22.87
N GLY A 453 6.46 -12.47 -24.04
CA GLY A 453 5.68 -13.00 -25.16
C GLY A 453 4.16 -12.87 -25.00
N HIS A 454 3.69 -12.04 -24.07
CA HIS A 454 2.26 -11.77 -23.91
C HIS A 454 1.82 -10.64 -24.84
N SER A 455 0.74 -10.83 -25.60
CA SER A 455 0.06 -9.72 -26.24
C SER A 455 -0.46 -8.75 -25.18
N THR A 456 -0.38 -7.46 -25.46
CA THR A 456 -0.91 -6.44 -24.56
C THR A 456 -1.64 -5.39 -25.35
N LEU A 457 -2.89 -5.11 -24.97
CA LEU A 457 -3.62 -3.97 -25.50
C LEU A 457 -2.96 -2.70 -24.93
N PRO A 458 -2.72 -1.69 -25.74
CA PRO A 458 -2.23 -0.42 -25.24
C PRO A 458 -3.24 0.18 -24.25
N VAL A 459 -2.75 0.94 -23.28
CA VAL A 459 -3.59 1.67 -22.32
C VAL A 459 -3.34 3.16 -22.44
N SER A 460 -4.38 3.96 -22.25
CA SER A 460 -4.29 5.40 -22.04
C SER A 460 -4.40 5.70 -20.54
N VAL A 461 -3.70 6.73 -20.09
CA VAL A 461 -3.71 7.18 -18.69
C VAL A 461 -3.95 8.69 -18.70
N ASP A 462 -5.01 9.10 -18.02
CA ASP A 462 -5.45 10.50 -17.96
C ASP A 462 -5.82 10.89 -16.53
N GLN A 463 -5.89 12.19 -16.28
CA GLN A 463 -6.52 12.71 -15.09
C GLN A 463 -8.01 12.32 -15.10
N ALA A 464 -8.50 11.78 -13.97
CA ALA A 464 -9.89 11.37 -13.89
C ALA A 464 -10.85 12.58 -13.99
N ARG A 465 -12.04 12.33 -14.53
CA ARG A 465 -13.11 13.32 -14.67
C ARG A 465 -14.39 12.82 -14.02
N ASP A 466 -15.15 13.76 -13.47
CA ASP A 466 -16.47 13.47 -12.90
C ASP A 466 -17.38 12.84 -13.97
N ARG A 467 -18.21 11.90 -13.52
CA ARG A 467 -19.19 11.22 -14.37
C ARG A 467 -20.55 11.89 -14.23
N GLY A 468 -20.97 12.64 -15.24
CA GLY A 468 -22.33 13.22 -15.25
C GLY A 468 -22.39 14.56 -15.96
N ALA A 469 -23.63 15.15 -15.99
CA ALA A 469 -23.91 16.42 -16.65
C ALA A 469 -23.30 17.64 -15.93
N TYR A 470 -22.83 17.45 -14.71
CA TYR A 470 -22.28 18.51 -13.86
C TYR A 470 -20.84 18.14 -13.48
N HIS A 471 -19.89 18.85 -14.07
CA HIS A 471 -18.47 18.72 -13.72
C HIS A 471 -18.18 19.56 -12.47
N PHE A 472 -18.17 18.93 -11.31
CA PHE A 472 -17.94 19.66 -10.05
C PHE A 472 -16.46 19.85 -9.72
N GLY A 473 -15.53 19.29 -10.51
CA GLY A 473 -14.10 19.35 -10.25
C GLY A 473 -13.64 18.55 -9.02
N TYR A 474 -14.41 17.53 -8.63
CA TYR A 474 -14.12 16.71 -7.44
C TYR A 474 -13.09 15.62 -7.68
N CYS A 475 -12.87 15.22 -8.95
CA CYS A 475 -11.94 14.17 -9.31
C CYS A 475 -10.52 14.68 -9.60
N GLY A 476 -10.11 15.77 -8.96
CA GLY A 476 -8.84 16.44 -9.24
C GLY A 476 -7.58 15.62 -8.91
N HIS A 477 -7.70 14.51 -8.20
CA HIS A 477 -6.58 13.71 -7.73
C HIS A 477 -6.61 12.24 -8.19
N ALA A 478 -7.76 11.72 -8.56
CA ALA A 478 -7.85 10.39 -9.14
C ALA A 478 -7.26 10.34 -10.55
N VAL A 479 -6.70 9.19 -10.92
CA VAL A 479 -6.13 8.92 -12.25
C VAL A 479 -6.92 7.80 -12.91
N THR A 480 -7.23 7.94 -14.19
CA THR A 480 -7.96 6.96 -14.98
C THR A 480 -7.01 6.25 -15.94
N MET A 481 -7.09 4.92 -16.00
CA MET A 481 -6.46 4.07 -17.00
C MET A 481 -7.55 3.33 -17.76
N SER A 482 -7.52 3.37 -19.09
CA SER A 482 -8.47 2.68 -19.96
C SER A 482 -7.74 1.98 -21.10
N PRO A 483 -8.36 0.95 -21.72
CA PRO A 483 -7.88 0.44 -22.99
C PRO A 483 -7.78 1.60 -23.99
N ALA A 484 -6.65 1.71 -24.69
CA ALA A 484 -6.55 2.66 -25.78
C ALA A 484 -7.43 2.20 -26.94
N SER A 485 -8.15 3.13 -27.54
CA SER A 485 -9.04 2.90 -28.70
C SER A 485 -8.27 2.48 -29.96
#